data_426c8be39f746c96cf4ca6a24ad34d54
#
_entry.id   426c8be39f746c96cf4ca6a24ad34d54
#
_cell.length_a   1.000
_cell.length_b   1.000
_cell.length_c   1.000
_cell.angle_alpha   90.00
_cell.angle_beta   90.00
_cell.angle_gamma   90.00
#
_symmetry.space_group_name_H-M   'P 1'
#
loop_
_entity.id
_entity.type
_entity.pdbx_description
1 polymer ?
#
loop_
_entity_poly.entity_id
_entity_poly.type
_entity_poly.pdbx_seq_one_letter_code
_entity_poly.pdbx_strand_id
1 'polypeptide(L)'
;MLDACYTASAVQTAVDLANTLRPIKGEDALETVEQLQAFLDDHSVAEGTGPRRRLTSADLAEAREVRETVRAVLERASTDAAGAAALINDGLLHNRATPVLRHDHDRWSTEVTSDTDRCSAHLAATTLSALASVITTLGPARLGVCAGPTCRATFADLSRNGSKQYCTRTCAHRASVAAYRSRNSPR
;
A
#
# COMPACT_ATOMS: atom_id res chain seq x y z
N MET A 1 -13.11 15.45 9.20
CA MET A 1 -12.97 14.01 9.56
C MET A 1 -13.03 13.29 8.22
N LEU A 2 -11.87 12.87 7.69
CA LEU A 2 -11.82 12.11 6.44
C LEU A 2 -12.57 10.79 6.66
N ASP A 3 -13.38 10.41 5.69
CA ASP A 3 -14.26 9.24 5.80
C ASP A 3 -13.40 7.98 6.03
N ALA A 4 -13.42 7.44 7.24
CA ALA A 4 -12.55 6.32 7.67
C ALA A 4 -12.69 5.06 6.79
N CYS A 5 -13.81 4.93 6.08
CA CYS A 5 -14.10 3.76 5.26
C CYS A 5 -13.33 3.77 3.93
N TYR A 6 -13.27 4.90 3.24
CA TYR A 6 -12.51 5.04 1.99
C TYR A 6 -11.00 4.91 2.24
N THR A 7 -10.52 5.58 3.28
CA THR A 7 -9.11 5.54 3.68
C THR A 7 -8.64 4.12 3.99
N ALA A 8 -9.43 3.31 4.68
CA ALA A 8 -9.06 1.94 5.06
C ALA A 8 -8.90 1.02 3.85
N SER A 9 -9.81 1.07 2.86
CA SER A 9 -9.72 0.27 1.64
C SER A 9 -8.49 0.66 0.80
N ALA A 10 -8.27 1.94 0.55
CA ALA A 10 -7.13 2.41 -0.23
C ALA A 10 -5.78 2.12 0.46
N VAL A 11 -5.73 2.20 1.81
CA VAL A 11 -4.55 1.78 2.59
C VAL A 11 -4.30 0.28 2.43
N GLN A 12 -5.36 -0.54 2.44
CA GLN A 12 -5.22 -1.97 2.22
C GLN A 12 -4.70 -2.27 0.81
N THR A 13 -5.21 -1.56 -0.22
CA THR A 13 -4.69 -1.66 -1.60
C THR A 13 -3.18 -1.35 -1.65
N ALA A 14 -2.72 -0.31 -0.95
CA ALA A 14 -1.29 0.03 -0.89
C ALA A 14 -0.45 -1.09 -0.24
N VAL A 15 -0.93 -1.64 0.87
CA VAL A 15 -0.26 -2.74 1.58
C VAL A 15 -0.23 -4.01 0.72
N ASP A 16 -1.33 -4.35 0.08
CA ASP A 16 -1.44 -5.54 -0.76
C ASP A 16 -0.57 -5.41 -2.02
N LEU A 17 -0.56 -4.23 -2.65
CA LEU A 17 0.33 -3.94 -3.78
C LEU A 17 1.81 -4.17 -3.39
N ALA A 18 2.27 -3.57 -2.31
CA ALA A 18 3.64 -3.75 -1.83
C ALA A 18 3.97 -5.22 -1.51
N ASN A 19 2.99 -5.99 -1.03
CA ASN A 19 3.16 -7.38 -0.63
C ASN A 19 2.94 -8.38 -1.77
N THR A 20 2.62 -7.95 -2.99
CA THR A 20 2.67 -8.81 -4.18
C THR A 20 4.09 -9.34 -4.40
N LEU A 21 5.11 -8.56 -4.06
CA LEU A 21 6.50 -9.02 -4.01
C LEU A 21 6.84 -9.53 -2.60
N ARG A 22 7.28 -10.78 -2.51
CA ARG A 22 7.73 -11.42 -1.27
C ARG A 22 9.23 -11.73 -1.33
N PRO A 23 10.11 -10.77 -0.97
CA PRO A 23 11.55 -10.86 -1.24
C PRO A 23 12.23 -12.10 -0.64
N ILE A 24 11.80 -12.55 0.55
CA ILE A 24 12.40 -13.72 1.22
C ILE A 24 12.03 -15.03 0.51
N LYS A 25 10.83 -15.08 -0.10
CA LYS A 25 10.35 -16.28 -0.79
C LYS A 25 10.69 -16.29 -2.28
N GLY A 26 11.08 -15.14 -2.84
CA GLY A 26 11.27 -14.97 -4.27
C GLY A 26 9.97 -15.08 -5.08
N GLU A 27 8.81 -14.88 -4.43
CA GLU A 27 7.50 -14.91 -5.07
C GLU A 27 7.10 -13.50 -5.51
N ASP A 28 6.66 -13.33 -6.75
CA ASP A 28 6.02 -12.11 -7.25
C ASP A 28 4.63 -12.46 -7.80
N ALA A 29 3.58 -11.85 -7.26
CA ALA A 29 2.20 -12.04 -7.69
C ALA A 29 1.78 -11.02 -8.77
N LEU A 30 2.72 -10.23 -9.29
CA LEU A 30 2.53 -9.31 -10.41
C LEU A 30 3.54 -9.62 -11.54
N GLU A 31 3.55 -10.87 -12.03
CA GLU A 31 4.44 -11.30 -13.13
C GLU A 31 3.80 -11.15 -14.49
N THR A 32 2.47 -11.16 -14.58
CA THR A 32 1.73 -11.11 -15.86
C THR A 32 0.68 -10.00 -15.87
N VAL A 33 0.24 -9.64 -17.07
CA VAL A 33 -0.82 -8.65 -17.29
C VAL A 33 -2.15 -9.12 -16.69
N GLU A 34 -2.43 -10.43 -16.75
CA GLU A 34 -3.63 -11.03 -16.18
C GLU A 34 -3.65 -10.90 -14.65
N GLN A 35 -2.49 -11.07 -14.00
CA GLN A 35 -2.34 -10.86 -12.56
C GLN A 35 -2.54 -9.40 -12.17
N LEU A 36 -2.04 -8.45 -12.99
CA LEU A 36 -2.30 -7.03 -12.79
C LEU A 36 -3.79 -6.74 -12.91
N GLN A 37 -4.46 -7.27 -13.95
CA GLN A 37 -5.90 -7.07 -14.13
C GLN A 37 -6.69 -7.59 -12.92
N ALA A 38 -6.39 -8.81 -12.45
CA ALA A 38 -7.02 -9.40 -11.28
C ALA A 38 -6.80 -8.52 -10.03
N PHE A 39 -5.59 -8.01 -9.83
CA PHE A 39 -5.28 -7.10 -8.71
C PHE A 39 -6.12 -5.83 -8.76
N LEU A 40 -6.23 -5.17 -9.93
CA LEU A 40 -7.01 -3.94 -10.09
C LEU A 40 -8.51 -4.19 -9.87
N ASP A 41 -9.04 -5.31 -10.37
CA ASP A 41 -10.44 -5.70 -10.20
C ASP A 41 -10.76 -6.01 -8.71
N ASP A 42 -9.91 -6.76 -8.02
CA ASP A 42 -10.08 -7.12 -6.60
C ASP A 42 -10.05 -5.90 -5.67
N HIS A 43 -9.30 -4.87 -6.04
CA HIS A 43 -9.16 -3.65 -5.22
C HIS A 43 -10.04 -2.49 -5.72
N SER A 44 -10.88 -2.72 -6.73
CA SER A 44 -11.75 -1.69 -7.32
C SER A 44 -10.99 -0.39 -7.63
N VAL A 45 -9.74 -0.50 -8.09
CA VAL A 45 -8.98 0.67 -8.52
C VAL A 45 -9.63 1.21 -9.77
N ALA A 46 -10.17 2.44 -9.67
CA ALA A 46 -10.88 3.06 -10.76
C ALA A 46 -9.93 3.22 -11.97
N GLU A 47 -10.23 2.51 -13.04
CA GLU A 47 -9.77 2.90 -14.37
C GLU A 47 -10.54 4.19 -14.71
N GLY A 48 -9.88 5.18 -15.35
CA GLY A 48 -10.51 6.45 -15.71
C GLY A 48 -11.89 6.29 -16.35
N THR A 49 -12.62 7.37 -16.54
CA THR A 49 -14.00 7.38 -17.03
C THR A 49 -14.20 6.88 -18.49
N GLY A 50 -13.13 6.40 -19.13
CA GLY A 50 -13.13 5.85 -20.50
C GLY A 50 -13.51 4.37 -20.57
N PRO A 51 -13.70 3.83 -21.79
CA PRO A 51 -13.91 2.39 -21.98
C PRO A 51 -12.66 1.64 -21.49
N ARG A 52 -12.88 0.50 -20.82
CA ARG A 52 -11.78 -0.36 -20.30
C ARG A 52 -10.78 -0.66 -21.42
N ARG A 53 -9.58 -0.12 -21.29
CA ARG A 53 -8.48 -0.39 -22.22
C ARG A 53 -7.84 -1.73 -21.84
N ARG A 54 -7.48 -2.51 -22.84
CA ARG A 54 -6.73 -3.73 -22.62
C ARG A 54 -5.34 -3.37 -22.06
N LEU A 55 -5.00 -3.93 -20.90
CA LEU A 55 -3.69 -3.76 -20.29
C LEU A 55 -2.59 -4.37 -21.14
N THR A 56 -1.39 -3.82 -21.04
CA THR A 56 -0.20 -4.21 -21.79
C THR A 56 0.96 -4.54 -20.85
N SER A 57 2.05 -5.06 -21.40
CA SER A 57 3.30 -5.26 -20.64
C SER A 57 3.90 -3.95 -20.12
N ALA A 58 3.66 -2.83 -20.81
CA ALA A 58 4.08 -1.51 -20.34
C ALA A 58 3.30 -1.10 -19.08
N ASP A 59 1.98 -1.34 -19.05
CA ASP A 59 1.15 -1.08 -17.87
C ASP A 59 1.61 -1.92 -16.67
N LEU A 60 2.00 -3.16 -16.89
CA LEU A 60 2.55 -4.02 -15.85
C LEU A 60 3.89 -3.49 -15.32
N ALA A 61 4.78 -3.03 -16.20
CA ALA A 61 6.06 -2.45 -15.79
C ALA A 61 5.85 -1.19 -14.94
N GLU A 62 5.00 -0.27 -15.40
CA GLU A 62 4.65 0.94 -14.64
C GLU A 62 3.98 0.64 -13.29
N ALA A 63 3.08 -0.35 -13.22
CA ALA A 63 2.45 -0.76 -11.97
C ALA A 63 3.48 -1.33 -10.97
N ARG A 64 4.50 -2.03 -11.46
CA ARG A 64 5.63 -2.50 -10.63
C ARG A 64 6.47 -1.33 -10.11
N GLU A 65 6.69 -0.26 -10.90
CA GLU A 65 7.38 0.95 -10.43
C GLU A 65 6.59 1.63 -9.30
N VAL A 66 5.27 1.75 -9.44
CA VAL A 66 4.38 2.24 -8.37
C VAL A 66 4.50 1.35 -7.13
N ARG A 67 4.51 0.03 -7.29
CA ARG A 67 4.70 -0.93 -6.20
C ARG A 67 6.00 -0.67 -5.43
N GLU A 68 7.11 -0.49 -6.13
CA GLU A 68 8.40 -0.23 -5.49
C GLU A 68 8.37 1.10 -4.71
N THR A 69 7.75 2.14 -5.25
CA THR A 69 7.57 3.42 -4.56
C THR A 69 6.72 3.25 -3.29
N VAL A 70 5.57 2.61 -3.39
CA VAL A 70 4.67 2.33 -2.26
C VAL A 70 5.38 1.51 -1.19
N ARG A 71 6.14 0.49 -1.60
CA ARG A 71 6.93 -0.34 -0.70
C ARG A 71 8.00 0.49 0.02
N ALA A 72 8.74 1.32 -0.70
CA ALA A 72 9.77 2.20 -0.12
C ALA A 72 9.17 3.17 0.92
N VAL A 73 7.98 3.71 0.67
CA VAL A 73 7.24 4.53 1.64
C VAL A 73 6.93 3.74 2.91
N LEU A 74 6.33 2.55 2.77
CA LEU A 74 5.97 1.69 3.92
C LEU A 74 7.20 1.26 4.74
N GLU A 75 8.34 1.01 4.09
CA GLU A 75 9.58 0.59 4.76
C GLU A 75 10.28 1.74 5.49
N ARG A 76 10.21 2.97 4.96
CA ARG A 76 10.94 4.13 5.47
C ARG A 76 10.15 4.97 6.48
N ALA A 77 8.84 5.02 6.38
CA ALA A 77 8.01 6.00 7.07
C ALA A 77 8.29 6.11 8.59
N SER A 78 8.56 5.00 9.27
CA SER A 78 8.81 4.97 10.71
C SER A 78 10.22 5.45 11.11
N THR A 79 11.20 5.44 10.19
CA THR A 79 12.60 5.79 10.47
C THR A 79 13.07 7.04 9.74
N ASP A 80 12.47 7.35 8.61
CA ASP A 80 12.76 8.51 7.75
C ASP A 80 11.44 9.06 7.18
N ALA A 81 10.67 9.73 8.03
CA ALA A 81 9.37 10.29 7.64
C ALA A 81 9.48 11.34 6.53
N ALA A 82 10.56 12.14 6.52
CA ALA A 82 10.79 13.15 5.51
C ALA A 82 11.07 12.52 4.14
N GLY A 83 11.91 11.48 4.09
CA GLY A 83 12.16 10.74 2.86
C GLY A 83 10.93 10.00 2.35
N ALA A 84 10.10 9.44 3.24
CA ALA A 84 8.83 8.83 2.86
C ALA A 84 7.85 9.87 2.28
N ALA A 85 7.76 11.07 2.87
CA ALA A 85 6.94 12.15 2.35
C ALA A 85 7.42 12.64 0.97
N ALA A 86 8.73 12.74 0.76
CA ALA A 86 9.28 13.08 -0.56
C ALA A 86 8.88 12.06 -1.62
N LEU A 87 9.00 10.75 -1.34
CA LEU A 87 8.57 9.69 -2.25
C LEU A 87 7.07 9.78 -2.59
N ILE A 88 6.23 10.06 -1.61
CA ILE A 88 4.79 10.25 -1.83
C ILE A 88 4.55 11.46 -2.75
N ASN A 89 5.14 12.60 -2.43
CA ASN A 89 4.94 13.84 -3.20
C ASN A 89 5.41 13.69 -4.64
N ASP A 90 6.60 13.14 -4.85
CA ASP A 90 7.16 12.90 -6.19
C ASP A 90 6.30 11.92 -6.99
N GLY A 91 5.84 10.85 -6.34
CA GLY A 91 4.96 9.87 -6.97
C GLY A 91 3.59 10.45 -7.35
N LEU A 92 2.97 11.28 -6.50
CA LEU A 92 1.72 11.95 -6.81
C LEU A 92 1.88 12.96 -7.97
N LEU A 93 2.95 13.76 -7.95
CA LEU A 93 3.25 14.72 -9.00
C LEU A 93 3.51 14.03 -10.34
N HIS A 94 4.36 13.00 -10.36
CA HIS A 94 4.69 12.24 -11.57
C HIS A 94 3.46 11.62 -12.23
N ASN A 95 2.50 11.16 -11.41
CA ASN A 95 1.27 10.54 -11.89
C ASN A 95 0.11 11.52 -12.02
N ARG A 96 0.37 12.84 -11.95
CA ARG A 96 -0.63 13.91 -12.13
C ARG A 96 -1.87 13.71 -11.24
N ALA A 97 -1.62 13.26 -10.02
CA ALA A 97 -2.66 13.00 -9.05
C ALA A 97 -3.27 14.32 -8.54
N THR A 98 -4.58 14.44 -8.65
CA THR A 98 -5.33 15.64 -8.26
C THR A 98 -6.50 15.27 -7.37
N PRO A 99 -6.80 16.07 -6.33
CA PRO A 99 -8.02 15.89 -5.55
C PRO A 99 -9.25 16.34 -6.35
N VAL A 100 -10.28 15.52 -6.32
CA VAL A 100 -11.59 15.81 -6.92
C VAL A 100 -12.69 15.64 -5.88
N LEU A 101 -13.71 16.47 -5.96
CA LEU A 101 -14.92 16.32 -5.14
C LEU A 101 -15.88 15.34 -5.83
N ARG A 102 -16.34 14.36 -5.08
CA ARG A 102 -17.39 13.43 -5.48
C ARG A 102 -18.62 13.62 -4.62
N HIS A 103 -19.79 13.54 -5.25
CA HIS A 103 -21.07 13.54 -4.56
C HIS A 103 -21.78 12.23 -4.84
N ASP A 104 -21.97 11.43 -3.79
CA ASP A 104 -22.65 10.14 -3.88
C ASP A 104 -23.61 9.99 -2.69
N HIS A 105 -24.87 9.61 -2.97
CA HIS A 105 -25.91 9.38 -1.96
C HIS A 105 -25.99 10.45 -0.87
N ASP A 106 -26.09 11.73 -1.26
CA ASP A 106 -26.14 12.91 -0.36
C ASP A 106 -24.86 13.16 0.48
N ARG A 107 -23.73 12.52 0.12
CA ARG A 107 -22.43 12.75 0.78
C ARG A 107 -21.39 13.30 -0.18
N TRP A 108 -20.70 14.31 0.28
CA TRP A 108 -19.51 14.81 -0.39
C TRP A 108 -18.28 14.08 0.13
N SER A 109 -17.42 13.64 -0.76
CA SER A 109 -16.11 13.06 -0.44
C SER A 109 -15.03 13.66 -1.33
N THR A 110 -13.80 13.63 -0.85
CA THR A 110 -12.64 13.96 -1.67
C THR A 110 -11.96 12.67 -2.08
N GLU A 111 -11.78 12.50 -3.38
CA GLU A 111 -11.03 11.41 -3.98
C GLU A 111 -9.78 11.98 -4.65
N VAL A 112 -8.65 11.29 -4.57
CA VAL A 112 -7.45 11.63 -5.34
C VAL A 112 -7.40 10.70 -6.55
N THR A 113 -7.42 11.29 -7.73
CA THR A 113 -7.41 10.55 -9.00
C THR A 113 -6.36 11.13 -9.95
N SER A 114 -6.12 10.47 -11.07
CA SER A 114 -5.27 11.01 -12.14
C SER A 114 -6.14 11.46 -13.33
N ASP A 115 -5.67 12.45 -14.06
CA ASP A 115 -6.30 12.94 -15.30
C ASP A 115 -5.82 12.14 -16.53
N THR A 116 -5.08 11.08 -16.34
CA THR A 116 -4.58 10.20 -17.41
C THR A 116 -5.36 8.88 -17.45
N ASP A 117 -5.41 8.23 -18.61
CA ASP A 117 -6.04 6.91 -18.77
C ASP A 117 -5.12 5.73 -18.37
N ARG A 118 -3.99 6.02 -17.70
CA ARG A 118 -3.02 5.00 -17.27
C ARG A 118 -3.46 4.38 -15.96
N CYS A 119 -3.60 3.06 -15.93
CA CYS A 119 -3.96 2.33 -14.71
C CYS A 119 -2.92 2.53 -13.60
N SER A 120 -1.64 2.62 -13.95
CA SER A 120 -0.54 2.91 -13.02
C SER A 120 -0.69 4.27 -12.34
N ALA A 121 -1.19 5.29 -13.06
CA ALA A 121 -1.41 6.62 -12.49
C ALA A 121 -2.58 6.64 -11.49
N HIS A 122 -3.67 5.94 -11.79
CA HIS A 122 -4.77 5.76 -10.85
C HIS A 122 -4.37 4.94 -9.63
N LEU A 123 -3.58 3.89 -9.83
CA LEU A 123 -3.02 3.07 -8.76
C LEU A 123 -2.12 3.90 -7.84
N ALA A 124 -1.24 4.72 -8.40
CA ALA A 124 -0.39 5.63 -7.65
C ALA A 124 -1.20 6.69 -6.87
N ALA A 125 -2.18 7.32 -7.53
CA ALA A 125 -3.05 8.30 -6.90
C ALA A 125 -3.78 7.70 -5.69
N THR A 126 -4.39 6.52 -5.85
CA THR A 126 -5.10 5.81 -4.78
C THR A 126 -4.18 5.42 -3.62
N THR A 127 -3.05 4.77 -3.92
CA THR A 127 -2.19 4.19 -2.88
C THR A 127 -1.37 5.24 -2.15
N LEU A 128 -0.74 6.18 -2.86
CA LEU A 128 0.11 7.19 -2.25
C LEU A 128 -0.69 8.22 -1.46
N SER A 129 -1.88 8.63 -1.93
CA SER A 129 -2.75 9.51 -1.16
C SER A 129 -3.27 8.84 0.13
N ALA A 130 -3.55 7.53 0.07
CA ALA A 130 -3.95 6.78 1.26
C ALA A 130 -2.82 6.72 2.29
N LEU A 131 -1.56 6.48 1.87
CA LEU A 131 -0.41 6.50 2.78
C LEU A 131 -0.15 7.90 3.33
N ALA A 132 -0.29 8.97 2.52
CA ALA A 132 -0.24 10.35 2.99
C ALA A 132 -1.28 10.61 4.09
N SER A 133 -2.51 10.12 3.89
CA SER A 133 -3.59 10.25 4.88
C SER A 133 -3.28 9.52 6.18
N VAL A 134 -2.66 8.33 6.14
CA VAL A 134 -2.20 7.63 7.36
C VAL A 134 -1.15 8.45 8.09
N ILE A 135 -0.14 8.96 7.38
CA ILE A 135 0.94 9.76 7.98
C ILE A 135 0.39 11.02 8.65
N THR A 136 -0.54 11.73 7.99
CA THR A 136 -1.10 12.99 8.51
C THR A 136 -2.07 12.78 9.67
N THR A 137 -2.82 11.67 9.66
CA THR A 137 -3.88 11.43 10.66
C THR A 137 -3.40 10.64 11.87
N LEU A 138 -2.56 9.63 11.65
CA LEU A 138 -2.14 8.66 12.66
C LEU A 138 -0.64 8.71 12.96
N GLY A 139 0.14 9.36 12.10
CA GLY A 139 1.60 9.45 12.21
C GLY A 139 2.35 8.39 11.40
N PRO A 140 3.62 8.68 11.03
CA PRO A 140 4.42 7.82 10.17
C PRO A 140 4.79 6.48 10.80
N ALA A 141 4.84 6.38 12.13
CA ALA A 141 5.13 5.14 12.87
C ALA A 141 4.04 4.05 12.68
N ARG A 142 2.91 4.39 12.05
CA ARG A 142 1.84 3.44 11.73
C ARG A 142 2.13 2.58 10.49
N LEU A 143 3.13 2.96 9.72
CA LEU A 143 3.59 2.23 8.55
C LEU A 143 4.88 1.48 8.90
N GLY A 144 5.03 0.25 8.41
CA GLY A 144 6.23 -0.49 8.76
C GLY A 144 6.35 -1.86 8.09
N VAL A 145 7.44 -2.54 8.47
CA VAL A 145 7.78 -3.89 8.04
C VAL A 145 7.58 -4.86 9.19
N CYS A 146 7.08 -6.04 8.88
CA CYS A 146 6.85 -7.09 9.86
C CYS A 146 8.14 -7.47 10.61
N ALA A 147 8.09 -7.46 11.95
CA ALA A 147 9.19 -7.85 12.82
C ALA A 147 9.44 -9.38 12.86
N GLY A 148 8.68 -10.18 12.10
CA GLY A 148 8.88 -11.62 12.00
C GLY A 148 10.22 -11.95 11.36
N PRO A 149 11.04 -12.87 11.94
CA PRO A 149 12.43 -13.13 11.53
C PRO A 149 12.56 -13.61 10.07
N THR A 150 11.52 -14.21 9.52
CA THR A 150 11.45 -14.72 8.13
C THR A 150 10.37 -14.03 7.31
N CYS A 151 9.99 -12.80 7.69
CA CYS A 151 8.95 -12.05 7.02
C CYS A 151 9.42 -10.62 6.76
N ARG A 152 9.26 -10.15 5.52
CA ARG A 152 9.55 -8.77 5.10
C ARG A 152 8.30 -8.11 4.52
N ALA A 153 7.11 -8.64 4.87
CA ALA A 153 5.85 -8.04 4.46
C ALA A 153 5.67 -6.68 5.16
N THR A 154 5.17 -5.72 4.40
CA THR A 154 4.81 -4.40 4.92
C THR A 154 3.42 -4.43 5.55
N PHE A 155 3.10 -3.45 6.38
CA PHE A 155 1.78 -3.26 6.97
C PHE A 155 1.49 -1.80 7.28
N ALA A 156 0.20 -1.50 7.43
CA ALA A 156 -0.29 -0.30 8.08
C ALA A 156 -1.02 -0.68 9.38
N ASP A 157 -0.83 0.10 10.44
CA ASP A 157 -1.53 -0.06 11.71
C ASP A 157 -2.63 0.99 11.87
N LEU A 158 -3.83 0.63 11.50
CA LEU A 158 -5.02 1.47 11.65
C LEU A 158 -5.72 1.25 13.00
N SER A 159 -5.12 0.47 13.91
CA SER A 159 -5.70 0.21 15.23
C SER A 159 -5.60 1.44 16.14
N ARG A 160 -6.49 1.51 17.15
CA ARG A 160 -6.48 2.60 18.13
C ARG A 160 -5.13 2.71 18.85
N ASN A 161 -4.52 1.61 19.22
CA ASN A 161 -3.35 1.58 20.09
C ASN A 161 -2.01 1.74 19.34
N GLY A 162 -1.95 1.56 18.02
CA GLY A 162 -0.73 1.71 17.23
C GLY A 162 0.41 0.77 17.62
N SER A 163 0.09 -0.43 18.09
CA SER A 163 1.07 -1.37 18.64
C SER A 163 1.40 -2.55 17.73
N LYS A 164 0.93 -2.51 16.48
CA LYS A 164 1.15 -3.59 15.51
C LYS A 164 2.64 -3.66 15.12
N GLN A 165 3.24 -4.83 15.35
CA GLN A 165 4.64 -5.13 14.97
C GLN A 165 4.72 -6.23 13.90
N TYR A 166 3.64 -6.95 13.67
CA TYR A 166 3.57 -8.09 12.77
C TYR A 166 2.46 -7.90 11.75
N CYS A 167 2.71 -8.29 10.49
CA CYS A 167 1.72 -8.17 9.42
C CYS A 167 0.47 -9.03 9.68
N THR A 168 0.63 -10.20 10.30
CA THR A 168 -0.45 -11.13 10.63
C THR A 168 -0.31 -11.72 12.03
N ARG A 169 -1.41 -12.28 12.56
CA ARG A 169 -1.40 -13.04 13.84
C ARG A 169 -0.46 -14.26 13.75
N THR A 170 -0.35 -14.89 12.59
CA THR A 170 0.56 -16.02 12.36
C THR A 170 2.03 -15.60 12.53
N CYS A 171 2.43 -14.42 12.04
CA CYS A 171 3.77 -13.89 12.24
C CYS A 171 4.05 -13.58 13.71
N ALA A 172 3.09 -12.99 14.42
CA ALA A 172 3.18 -12.72 15.86
C ALA A 172 3.37 -14.03 16.65
N HIS A 173 2.57 -15.05 16.37
CA HIS A 173 2.67 -16.36 17.01
C HIS A 173 4.04 -17.02 16.74
N ARG A 174 4.51 -17.03 15.47
CA ARG A 174 5.83 -17.59 15.13
C ARG A 174 6.96 -16.88 15.88
N ALA A 175 6.92 -15.56 15.99
CA ALA A 175 7.90 -14.79 16.73
C ALA A 175 7.88 -15.14 18.24
N SER A 176 6.70 -15.27 18.83
CA SER A 176 6.51 -15.68 20.22
C SER A 176 7.10 -17.07 20.50
N VAL A 177 6.83 -18.04 19.63
CA VAL A 177 7.39 -19.40 19.74
C VAL A 177 8.91 -19.39 19.58
N ALA A 178 9.46 -18.63 18.65
CA ALA A 178 10.90 -18.49 18.46
C ALA A 178 11.58 -17.91 19.71
N ALA A 179 11.01 -16.85 20.28
CA ALA A 179 11.50 -16.23 21.51
C ALA A 179 11.43 -17.18 22.73
N TYR A 180 10.38 -18.01 22.83
CA TYR A 180 10.28 -19.03 23.87
C TYR A 180 11.38 -20.09 23.73
N ARG A 181 11.60 -20.62 22.53
CA ARG A 181 12.63 -21.63 22.26
C ARG A 181 14.03 -21.11 22.57
N SER A 182 14.36 -19.87 22.16
CA SER A 182 15.69 -19.29 22.43
C SER A 182 15.98 -19.12 23.91
N ARG A 183 14.97 -18.83 24.74
CA ARG A 183 15.13 -18.73 26.22
C ARG A 183 15.29 -20.09 26.91
N ASN A 184 14.73 -21.15 26.31
CA ASN A 184 14.71 -22.48 26.89
C ASN A 184 15.69 -23.47 26.22
N SER A 185 16.54 -23.02 25.29
CA SER A 185 17.61 -23.85 24.73
C SER A 185 18.74 -23.98 25.80
N PRO A 186 19.12 -25.18 26.19
CA PRO A 186 20.29 -25.38 27.06
C PRO A 186 21.55 -24.88 26.33
N ARG A 187 22.44 -24.20 27.08
CA ARG A 187 23.78 -23.82 26.62
C ARG A 187 24.63 -25.05 26.43
#